data_83114b4e8b0c2ba194d1042b85de1de3
#
_entry.id   83114b4e8b0c2ba194d1042b85de1de3
#
_cell.length_a   1.000
_cell.length_b   1.000
_cell.length_c   1.000
_cell.angle_alpha   90.00
_cell.angle_beta   90.00
_cell.angle_gamma   90.00
#
_symmetry.space_group_name_H-M   'P 1'
#
loop_
_entity.id
_entity.type
_entity.pdbx_description
1 polymer ?
#
loop_
_entity_poly.entity_id
_entity_poly.type
_entity_poly.pdbx_seq_one_letter_code
_entity_poly.pdbx_strand_id
1 'polypeptide(L)'
;MVRRRYVILLIVTELLLITLVIISLSLIHNYVVTVVGVGVLLTLGFLYMAFLMKGVRGVRLNLTYVAATLHMYCIATGEAGPKDLVGVVADTMQYGFLSSVFRRVRLLAERFGYGFTNATALVAQSTKPPLRDFLMRCTEAFSSKRPKDYLEIEVTTAMEEYSGMFTRALESMRLMGGIFITFQSATVFIIMTLAILTMLLTDASVVYVAYGISILSLITLFIGFRSITPKEPFFYKGAEPPRTYKVFIFALALSPLFIVPSLAVYIVAGPVLAFTVLGVGMLIPGIFAYRLESSVGRIESYYPTFIKAVSEHLISVTDLKSVFSYVLYMELGPLRGLVNRALNRLRLNIGAEEVIDLLSSETGSYIIFISNRVFLDAFRRGGDLAEVGKKLSNFVVKVLELRKTRLSTAKSFEIMTVIMQPLIVTMLILMTSLLKFFSAALINLPFFTFGEVPISFIELGNVVNVIILTVLNALAVGSARGGFWGTILMYSGVLMILSAGSWFLTERLITPYISEMFGTVQWIPT
;
A
#
# COMPACT_ATOMS: atom_id res chain seq x y z
N MET A 1 -6.14 -10.72 19.53
CA MET A 1 -5.29 -10.61 20.74
C MET A 1 -3.82 -10.98 20.52
N VAL A 2 -3.50 -12.07 19.84
CA VAL A 2 -2.13 -12.55 19.58
C VAL A 2 -1.26 -11.51 18.83
N ARG A 3 -1.82 -10.81 17.86
CA ARG A 3 -1.12 -9.82 17.02
C ARG A 3 -0.69 -8.55 17.76
N ARG A 4 -1.48 -8.10 18.75
CA ARG A 4 -1.15 -6.95 19.61
C ARG A 4 0.06 -7.25 20.51
N ARG A 5 0.15 -8.48 20.99
CA ARG A 5 1.29 -8.96 21.81
C ARG A 5 2.59 -9.01 20.98
N TYR A 6 2.53 -9.40 19.69
CA TYR A 6 3.72 -9.44 18.82
C TYR A 6 4.24 -8.04 18.45
N VAL A 7 3.36 -7.07 18.20
CA VAL A 7 3.79 -5.67 17.93
C VAL A 7 4.40 -5.05 19.19
N ILE A 8 3.80 -5.27 20.36
CA ILE A 8 4.34 -4.80 21.64
C ILE A 8 5.68 -5.49 21.94
N LEU A 9 5.76 -6.80 21.73
CA LEU A 9 7.00 -7.56 21.91
C LEU A 9 8.12 -7.05 20.98
N LEU A 10 7.78 -6.64 19.76
CA LEU A 10 8.70 -6.09 18.80
C LEU A 10 9.22 -4.72 19.20
N ILE A 11 8.34 -3.83 19.65
CA ILE A 11 8.71 -2.50 20.16
C ILE A 11 9.60 -2.67 21.41
N VAL A 12 9.26 -3.63 22.27
CA VAL A 12 10.04 -3.93 23.46
C VAL A 12 11.39 -4.55 23.10
N THR A 13 11.47 -5.43 22.10
CA THR A 13 12.77 -6.00 21.64
C THR A 13 13.64 -4.96 20.93
N GLU A 14 13.07 -4.03 20.16
CA GLU A 14 13.83 -2.92 19.57
C GLU A 14 14.32 -1.94 20.65
N LEU A 15 13.46 -1.58 21.62
CA LEU A 15 13.85 -0.76 22.78
C LEU A 15 14.94 -1.45 23.63
N LEU A 16 14.81 -2.75 23.88
CA LEU A 16 15.84 -3.55 24.57
C LEU A 16 17.13 -3.63 23.77
N LEU A 17 17.07 -3.75 22.45
CA LEU A 17 18.22 -3.73 21.56
C LEU A 17 18.93 -2.37 21.59
N ILE A 18 18.18 -1.28 21.53
CA ILE A 18 18.71 0.08 21.61
C ILE A 18 19.38 0.31 22.98
N THR A 19 18.73 -0.14 24.07
CA THR A 19 19.33 -0.04 25.41
C THR A 19 20.56 -0.92 25.58
N LEU A 20 20.57 -2.12 25.00
CA LEU A 20 21.72 -3.03 25.02
C LEU A 20 22.89 -2.48 24.19
N VAL A 21 22.62 -1.79 23.08
CA VAL A 21 23.60 -1.05 22.28
C VAL A 21 24.21 0.09 23.08
N ILE A 22 23.40 0.87 23.76
CA ILE A 22 23.86 1.99 24.61
C ILE A 22 24.74 1.46 25.76
N ILE A 23 24.33 0.36 26.41
CA ILE A 23 25.08 -0.29 27.49
C ILE A 23 26.38 -0.92 26.96
N SER A 24 26.37 -1.55 25.78
CA SER A 24 27.57 -2.14 25.19
C SER A 24 28.57 -1.09 24.70
N LEU A 25 28.10 0.05 24.21
CA LEU A 25 28.94 1.22 23.89
C LEU A 25 29.65 1.79 25.12
N SER A 26 29.04 1.67 26.31
CA SER A 26 29.62 2.12 27.55
C SER A 26 30.62 1.13 28.18
N LEU A 27 30.59 -0.15 27.81
CA LEU A 27 31.35 -1.24 28.47
C LEU A 27 32.50 -1.81 27.63
N ILE A 28 32.53 -1.61 26.32
CA ILE A 28 33.48 -2.28 25.43
C ILE A 28 34.30 -1.28 24.63
N HIS A 29 35.62 -1.24 24.93
CA HIS A 29 36.65 -0.38 24.26
C HIS A 29 36.92 -0.75 22.78
N ASN A 30 36.21 -1.73 22.21
CA ASN A 30 36.46 -2.21 20.84
C ASN A 30 35.19 -2.00 19.96
N TYR A 31 35.06 -0.76 19.47
CA TYR A 31 33.89 -0.26 18.74
C TYR A 31 33.55 -1.06 17.48
N VAL A 32 34.53 -1.66 16.79
CA VAL A 32 34.31 -2.47 15.58
C VAL A 32 33.51 -3.73 15.90
N VAL A 33 33.78 -4.39 17.02
CA VAL A 33 33.05 -5.61 17.44
C VAL A 33 31.61 -5.28 17.83
N THR A 34 31.38 -4.11 18.46
CA THR A 34 30.05 -3.63 18.84
C THR A 34 29.22 -3.28 17.60
N VAL A 35 29.80 -2.59 16.61
CA VAL A 35 29.15 -2.23 15.35
C VAL A 35 28.75 -3.45 14.55
N VAL A 36 29.64 -4.43 14.41
CA VAL A 36 29.36 -5.71 13.74
C VAL A 36 28.31 -6.51 14.52
N GLY A 37 28.41 -6.56 15.85
CA GLY A 37 27.46 -7.26 16.72
C GLY A 37 26.05 -6.68 16.61
N VAL A 38 25.90 -5.36 16.62
CA VAL A 38 24.63 -4.65 16.44
C VAL A 38 24.07 -4.86 15.04
N GLY A 39 24.90 -4.77 14.00
CA GLY A 39 24.50 -5.04 12.62
C GLY A 39 23.98 -6.49 12.46
N VAL A 40 24.65 -7.46 13.08
CA VAL A 40 24.24 -8.87 13.06
C VAL A 40 22.92 -9.07 13.85
N LEU A 41 22.75 -8.46 15.02
CA LEU A 41 21.53 -8.57 15.81
C LEU A 41 20.33 -7.92 15.12
N LEU A 42 20.53 -6.78 14.44
CA LEU A 42 19.50 -6.12 13.67
C LEU A 42 19.11 -6.93 12.41
N THR A 43 20.08 -7.52 11.72
CA THR A 43 19.81 -8.42 10.59
C THR A 43 19.13 -9.70 11.02
N LEU A 44 19.49 -10.27 12.17
CA LEU A 44 18.81 -11.43 12.77
C LEU A 44 17.40 -11.08 13.23
N GLY A 45 17.19 -9.92 13.86
CA GLY A 45 15.86 -9.38 14.20
C GLY A 45 14.99 -9.19 12.97
N PHE A 46 15.55 -8.66 11.88
CA PHE A 46 14.88 -8.50 10.60
C PHE A 46 14.52 -9.85 9.95
N LEU A 47 15.44 -10.81 9.93
CA LEU A 47 15.20 -12.16 9.42
C LEU A 47 14.16 -12.90 10.28
N TYR A 48 14.19 -12.74 11.59
CA TYR A 48 13.21 -13.29 12.51
C TYR A 48 11.83 -12.67 12.30
N MET A 49 11.75 -11.35 12.08
CA MET A 49 10.51 -10.65 11.69
C MET A 49 9.96 -11.16 10.36
N ALA A 50 10.81 -11.25 9.35
CA ALA A 50 10.42 -11.77 8.03
C ALA A 50 9.94 -13.23 8.12
N PHE A 51 10.55 -14.03 8.99
CA PHE A 51 10.16 -15.42 9.28
C PHE A 51 8.81 -15.48 10.01
N LEU A 52 8.60 -14.68 11.06
CA LEU A 52 7.32 -14.57 11.75
C LEU A 52 6.19 -14.09 10.82
N MET A 53 6.51 -13.16 9.91
CA MET A 53 5.57 -12.70 8.89
C MET A 53 5.26 -13.78 7.84
N LYS A 54 6.20 -14.67 7.51
CA LYS A 54 5.93 -15.85 6.67
C LYS A 54 5.06 -16.89 7.36
N GLY A 55 5.25 -17.11 8.65
CA GLY A 55 4.44 -18.05 9.47
C GLY A 55 2.98 -17.62 9.65
N VAL A 56 2.66 -16.31 9.50
CA VAL A 56 1.31 -15.75 9.60
C VAL A 56 0.60 -15.68 8.23
N ARG A 57 1.16 -16.24 7.16
CA ARG A 57 0.48 -16.40 5.87
C ARG A 57 -0.60 -17.50 5.91
N GLY A 58 -1.50 -17.45 6.92
CA GLY A 58 -2.81 -18.03 6.80
C GLY A 58 -3.57 -17.33 5.67
N VAL A 59 -4.43 -18.05 4.97
CA VAL A 59 -5.35 -17.48 3.99
C VAL A 59 -6.14 -16.38 4.69
N ARG A 60 -5.83 -15.13 4.39
CA ARG A 60 -6.59 -14.00 4.93
C ARG A 60 -7.87 -13.91 4.13
N LEU A 61 -9.00 -13.80 4.82
CA LEU A 61 -10.24 -13.37 4.19
C LEU A 61 -9.95 -12.02 3.51
N ASN A 62 -10.09 -11.97 2.21
CA ASN A 62 -9.85 -10.80 1.39
C ASN A 62 -11.07 -10.55 0.49
N LEU A 63 -11.10 -9.42 -0.20
CA LEU A 63 -12.17 -9.07 -1.12
C LEU A 63 -12.44 -10.19 -2.15
N THR A 64 -11.41 -10.88 -2.58
CA THR A 64 -11.50 -11.99 -3.56
C THR A 64 -12.34 -13.15 -3.01
N TYR A 65 -12.25 -13.43 -1.72
CA TYR A 65 -13.04 -14.44 -1.04
C TYR A 65 -14.53 -14.07 -1.04
N VAL A 66 -14.86 -12.84 -0.63
CA VAL A 66 -16.25 -12.35 -0.65
C VAL A 66 -16.82 -12.36 -2.05
N ALA A 67 -16.03 -11.91 -3.05
CA ALA A 67 -16.42 -11.92 -4.45
C ALA A 67 -16.69 -13.33 -4.99
N ALA A 68 -15.87 -14.32 -4.62
CA ALA A 68 -16.07 -15.71 -5.03
C ALA A 68 -17.32 -16.33 -4.39
N THR A 69 -17.60 -16.04 -3.12
CA THR A 69 -18.81 -16.48 -2.43
C THR A 69 -20.06 -15.84 -3.07
N LEU A 70 -19.99 -14.53 -3.34
CA LEU A 70 -21.03 -13.81 -4.06
C LEU A 70 -21.25 -14.38 -5.47
N HIS A 71 -20.19 -14.77 -6.17
CA HIS A 71 -20.29 -15.39 -7.48
C HIS A 71 -21.05 -16.72 -7.42
N MET A 72 -20.68 -17.60 -6.47
CA MET A 72 -21.42 -18.85 -6.26
C MET A 72 -22.90 -18.59 -5.93
N TYR A 73 -23.18 -17.62 -5.06
CA TYR A 73 -24.56 -17.23 -4.73
C TYR A 73 -25.33 -16.77 -5.96
N CYS A 74 -24.77 -15.85 -6.75
CA CYS A 74 -25.44 -15.32 -7.95
C CYS A 74 -25.75 -16.42 -8.98
N ILE A 75 -24.89 -17.43 -9.10
CA ILE A 75 -25.15 -18.60 -9.94
C ILE A 75 -26.23 -19.51 -9.33
N ALA A 76 -26.24 -19.67 -8.00
CA ALA A 76 -27.22 -20.47 -7.30
C ALA A 76 -28.66 -19.89 -7.30
N THR A 77 -28.84 -18.64 -7.72
CA THR A 77 -30.20 -18.07 -7.96
C THR A 77 -30.90 -18.69 -9.18
N GLY A 78 -30.12 -19.33 -10.07
CA GLY A 78 -30.62 -20.16 -11.16
C GLY A 78 -30.68 -21.66 -10.78
N GLU A 79 -30.90 -22.51 -11.75
CA GLU A 79 -30.89 -23.98 -11.59
C GLU A 79 -29.47 -24.56 -11.65
N ALA A 80 -28.53 -24.03 -10.84
CA ALA A 80 -27.12 -24.43 -10.87
C ALA A 80 -26.84 -25.53 -9.84
N GLY A 81 -26.19 -26.60 -10.29
CA GLY A 81 -25.71 -27.67 -9.43
C GLY A 81 -24.32 -27.41 -8.84
N PRO A 82 -23.86 -28.27 -7.92
CA PRO A 82 -22.51 -28.14 -7.31
C PRO A 82 -21.35 -28.05 -8.32
N LYS A 83 -21.49 -28.70 -9.49
CA LYS A 83 -20.53 -28.63 -10.60
C LYS A 83 -20.37 -27.19 -11.11
N ASP A 84 -21.47 -26.49 -11.30
CA ASP A 84 -21.48 -25.10 -11.78
C ASP A 84 -20.91 -24.14 -10.74
N LEU A 85 -21.28 -24.32 -9.48
CA LEU A 85 -20.81 -23.50 -8.37
C LEU A 85 -19.29 -23.63 -8.18
N VAL A 86 -18.76 -24.84 -8.23
CA VAL A 86 -17.31 -25.08 -8.17
C VAL A 86 -16.63 -24.57 -9.44
N GLY A 87 -17.24 -24.79 -10.61
CA GLY A 87 -16.71 -24.44 -11.91
C GLY A 87 -16.42 -22.94 -12.03
N VAL A 88 -17.37 -22.07 -11.66
CA VAL A 88 -17.19 -20.62 -11.79
C VAL A 88 -16.03 -20.06 -10.96
N VAL A 89 -15.80 -20.60 -9.76
CA VAL A 89 -14.66 -20.19 -8.94
C VAL A 89 -13.34 -20.77 -9.49
N ALA A 90 -13.37 -22.02 -9.95
CA ALA A 90 -12.20 -22.69 -10.51
C ALA A 90 -11.72 -22.03 -11.82
N ASP A 91 -12.63 -21.54 -12.66
CA ASP A 91 -12.33 -20.97 -13.97
C ASP A 91 -11.96 -19.49 -13.91
N THR A 92 -12.36 -18.78 -12.87
CA THR A 92 -12.02 -17.36 -12.66
C THR A 92 -10.62 -17.23 -12.05
N MET A 93 -9.59 -17.10 -12.91
CA MET A 93 -8.18 -17.00 -12.48
C MET A 93 -7.91 -15.83 -11.54
N GLN A 94 -8.69 -14.76 -11.62
CA GLN A 94 -8.58 -13.55 -10.80
C GLN A 94 -8.83 -13.82 -9.30
N TYR A 95 -9.48 -14.94 -8.96
CA TYR A 95 -9.59 -15.39 -7.57
C TYR A 95 -8.29 -16.00 -7.01
N GLY A 96 -7.25 -16.12 -7.85
CA GLY A 96 -5.89 -16.47 -7.44
C GLY A 96 -5.81 -17.81 -6.71
N PHE A 97 -5.38 -17.79 -5.44
CA PHE A 97 -5.24 -19.01 -4.65
C PHE A 97 -6.57 -19.77 -4.51
N LEU A 98 -7.68 -19.07 -4.34
CA LEU A 98 -9.00 -19.70 -4.20
C LEU A 98 -9.40 -20.47 -5.47
N SER A 99 -9.15 -19.90 -6.66
CA SER A 99 -9.35 -20.61 -7.94
C SER A 99 -8.54 -21.91 -7.99
N SER A 100 -7.30 -21.91 -7.51
CA SER A 100 -6.45 -23.14 -7.49
C SER A 100 -7.00 -24.21 -6.55
N VAL A 101 -7.59 -23.80 -5.41
CA VAL A 101 -8.25 -24.73 -4.46
C VAL A 101 -9.49 -25.35 -5.09
N PHE A 102 -10.35 -24.54 -5.70
CA PHE A 102 -11.57 -25.04 -6.36
C PHE A 102 -11.27 -25.89 -7.61
N ARG A 103 -10.17 -25.63 -8.33
CA ARG A 103 -9.68 -26.54 -9.39
C ARG A 103 -9.32 -27.92 -8.84
N ARG A 104 -8.69 -27.96 -7.64
CA ARG A 104 -8.39 -29.23 -6.97
C ARG A 104 -9.67 -29.96 -6.57
N VAL A 105 -10.67 -29.25 -6.04
CA VAL A 105 -11.99 -29.81 -5.74
C VAL A 105 -12.61 -30.42 -7.00
N ARG A 106 -12.63 -29.67 -8.12
CA ARG A 106 -13.17 -30.13 -9.40
C ARG A 106 -12.44 -31.39 -9.91
N LEU A 107 -11.12 -31.40 -9.82
CA LEU A 107 -10.30 -32.53 -10.25
C LEU A 107 -10.62 -33.79 -9.44
N LEU A 108 -10.74 -33.68 -8.11
CA LEU A 108 -11.10 -34.80 -7.24
C LEU A 108 -12.54 -35.27 -7.49
N ALA A 109 -13.46 -34.35 -7.71
CA ALA A 109 -14.88 -34.67 -7.94
C ALA A 109 -15.10 -35.37 -9.29
N GLU A 110 -14.54 -34.83 -10.39
CA GLU A 110 -14.81 -35.29 -11.76
C GLU A 110 -13.87 -36.41 -12.22
N ARG A 111 -12.55 -36.31 -11.93
CA ARG A 111 -11.58 -37.33 -12.40
C ARG A 111 -11.44 -38.52 -11.47
N PHE A 112 -11.53 -38.29 -10.16
CA PHE A 112 -11.39 -39.35 -9.16
C PHE A 112 -12.73 -39.87 -8.63
N GLY A 113 -13.86 -39.31 -9.07
CA GLY A 113 -15.19 -39.83 -8.75
C GLY A 113 -15.68 -39.63 -7.32
N TYR A 114 -15.01 -38.79 -6.51
CA TYR A 114 -15.43 -38.56 -5.11
C TYR A 114 -16.75 -37.79 -4.95
N GLY A 115 -17.26 -37.17 -6.03
CA GLY A 115 -18.37 -36.23 -5.97
C GLY A 115 -17.97 -34.88 -5.33
N PHE A 116 -18.72 -33.82 -5.61
CA PHE A 116 -18.34 -32.45 -5.21
C PHE A 116 -18.32 -32.24 -3.69
N THR A 117 -19.29 -32.83 -2.97
CA THR A 117 -19.38 -32.73 -1.51
C THR A 117 -18.19 -33.35 -0.81
N ASN A 118 -17.87 -34.63 -1.13
CA ASN A 118 -16.75 -35.33 -0.51
C ASN A 118 -15.39 -34.75 -0.94
N ALA A 119 -15.25 -34.36 -2.21
CA ALA A 119 -14.04 -33.73 -2.71
C ALA A 119 -13.76 -32.40 -1.98
N THR A 120 -14.80 -31.59 -1.71
CA THR A 120 -14.66 -30.35 -0.95
C THR A 120 -14.25 -30.61 0.50
N ALA A 121 -14.84 -31.62 1.16
CA ALA A 121 -14.47 -32.01 2.52
C ALA A 121 -13.03 -32.49 2.61
N LEU A 122 -12.56 -33.29 1.64
CA LEU A 122 -11.17 -33.76 1.58
C LEU A 122 -10.16 -32.59 1.41
N VAL A 123 -10.49 -31.66 0.51
CA VAL A 123 -9.64 -30.47 0.32
C VAL A 123 -9.66 -29.58 1.57
N ALA A 124 -10.81 -29.46 2.25
CA ALA A 124 -10.92 -28.70 3.50
C ALA A 124 -10.00 -29.25 4.59
N GLN A 125 -9.90 -30.58 4.75
CA GLN A 125 -9.01 -31.20 5.73
C GLN A 125 -7.52 -30.90 5.47
N SER A 126 -7.13 -30.69 4.21
CA SER A 126 -5.76 -30.34 3.81
C SER A 126 -5.44 -28.83 3.92
N THR A 127 -6.43 -27.99 4.28
CA THR A 127 -6.28 -26.53 4.35
C THR A 127 -6.32 -26.03 5.80
N LYS A 128 -5.81 -24.80 6.02
CA LYS A 128 -5.82 -24.13 7.34
C LYS A 128 -7.00 -23.16 7.47
N PRO A 129 -7.52 -22.92 8.69
CA PRO A 129 -8.49 -21.84 8.92
C PRO A 129 -7.93 -20.49 8.43
N PRO A 130 -8.77 -19.57 7.92
CA PRO A 130 -10.24 -19.62 7.80
C PRO A 130 -10.75 -20.35 6.54
N LEU A 131 -9.89 -20.71 5.60
CA LEU A 131 -10.31 -21.36 4.35
C LEU A 131 -10.89 -22.77 4.60
N ARG A 132 -10.37 -23.50 5.58
CA ARG A 132 -10.92 -24.79 5.99
C ARG A 132 -12.41 -24.66 6.37
N ASP A 133 -12.71 -23.68 7.23
CA ASP A 133 -14.06 -23.49 7.75
C ASP A 133 -15.03 -23.08 6.63
N PHE A 134 -14.57 -22.24 5.72
CA PHE A 134 -15.32 -21.90 4.51
C PHE A 134 -15.63 -23.11 3.62
N LEU A 135 -14.62 -23.92 3.30
CA LEU A 135 -14.83 -25.11 2.47
C LEU A 135 -15.77 -26.13 3.15
N MET A 136 -15.74 -26.24 4.47
CA MET A 136 -16.68 -27.07 5.22
C MET A 136 -18.12 -26.55 5.08
N ARG A 137 -18.34 -25.23 5.19
CA ARG A 137 -19.67 -24.63 4.94
C ARG A 137 -20.10 -24.79 3.48
N CYS A 138 -19.18 -24.70 2.51
CA CYS A 138 -19.48 -25.03 1.11
C CYS A 138 -19.90 -26.48 0.94
N THR A 139 -19.35 -27.43 1.72
CA THR A 139 -19.75 -28.85 1.70
C THR A 139 -21.24 -29.00 2.06
N GLU A 140 -21.71 -28.27 3.07
CA GLU A 140 -23.11 -28.24 3.47
C GLU A 140 -24.00 -27.65 2.36
N ALA A 141 -23.58 -26.53 1.76
CA ALA A 141 -24.29 -25.92 0.63
C ALA A 141 -24.40 -26.88 -0.57
N PHE A 142 -23.34 -27.61 -0.90
CA PHE A 142 -23.32 -28.57 -2.03
C PHE A 142 -24.13 -29.84 -1.78
N SER A 143 -24.38 -30.20 -0.52
CA SER A 143 -25.24 -31.33 -0.15
C SER A 143 -26.71 -30.95 -0.07
N SER A 144 -27.01 -29.64 0.02
CA SER A 144 -28.38 -29.14 0.16
C SER A 144 -29.16 -29.19 -1.16
N LYS A 145 -30.48 -29.41 -1.05
CA LYS A 145 -31.42 -29.24 -2.18
C LYS A 145 -31.59 -27.77 -2.60
N ARG A 146 -31.27 -26.82 -1.71
CA ARG A 146 -31.36 -25.38 -1.95
C ARG A 146 -30.04 -24.71 -1.61
N PRO A 147 -29.01 -24.82 -2.45
CA PRO A 147 -27.69 -24.22 -2.18
C PRO A 147 -27.76 -22.70 -2.07
N LYS A 148 -28.74 -22.04 -2.69
CA LYS A 148 -28.98 -20.60 -2.64
C LYS A 148 -29.10 -20.10 -1.20
N ASP A 149 -29.95 -20.74 -0.38
CA ASP A 149 -30.28 -20.27 0.97
C ASP A 149 -29.01 -20.29 1.88
N TYR A 150 -28.20 -21.34 1.76
CA TYR A 150 -26.91 -21.45 2.46
C TYR A 150 -25.89 -20.41 1.97
N LEU A 151 -25.79 -20.22 0.66
CA LEU A 151 -24.85 -19.26 0.07
C LEU A 151 -25.25 -17.81 0.37
N GLU A 152 -26.52 -17.50 0.56
CA GLU A 152 -26.98 -16.17 0.97
C GLU A 152 -26.46 -15.80 2.36
N ILE A 153 -26.58 -16.72 3.31
CA ILE A 153 -26.03 -16.55 4.66
C ILE A 153 -24.51 -16.42 4.59
N GLU A 154 -23.86 -17.27 3.79
CA GLU A 154 -22.40 -17.25 3.65
C GLU A 154 -21.87 -15.95 3.04
N VAL A 155 -22.55 -15.38 2.02
CA VAL A 155 -22.19 -14.06 1.45
C VAL A 155 -22.28 -12.96 2.51
N THR A 156 -23.35 -12.98 3.30
CA THR A 156 -23.58 -11.98 4.36
C THR A 156 -22.50 -12.10 5.42
N THR A 157 -22.26 -13.31 5.92
CA THR A 157 -21.22 -13.61 6.92
C THR A 157 -19.82 -13.24 6.40
N ALA A 158 -19.48 -13.62 5.16
CA ALA A 158 -18.20 -13.31 4.55
C ALA A 158 -17.96 -11.78 4.42
N MET A 159 -19.01 -11.03 4.06
CA MET A 159 -18.93 -9.56 3.97
C MET A 159 -18.77 -8.91 5.34
N GLU A 160 -19.48 -9.39 6.37
CA GLU A 160 -19.37 -8.89 7.74
C GLU A 160 -17.99 -9.19 8.33
N GLU A 161 -17.50 -10.42 8.19
CA GLU A 161 -16.15 -10.81 8.62
C GLU A 161 -15.08 -9.98 7.91
N TYR A 162 -15.19 -9.80 6.60
CA TYR A 162 -14.29 -8.96 5.81
C TYR A 162 -14.32 -7.51 6.29
N SER A 163 -15.51 -6.93 6.46
CA SER A 163 -15.71 -5.56 6.94
C SER A 163 -15.11 -5.36 8.34
N GLY A 164 -15.36 -6.30 9.27
CA GLY A 164 -14.81 -6.28 10.61
C GLY A 164 -13.28 -6.38 10.64
N MET A 165 -12.69 -7.26 9.80
CA MET A 165 -11.22 -7.34 9.66
C MET A 165 -10.64 -6.08 9.04
N PHE A 166 -11.31 -5.52 8.06
CA PHE A 166 -10.89 -4.29 7.39
C PHE A 166 -10.85 -3.12 8.37
N THR A 167 -11.91 -2.93 9.16
CA THR A 167 -11.99 -1.89 10.19
C THR A 167 -10.89 -2.05 11.24
N ARG A 168 -10.66 -3.26 11.76
CA ARG A 168 -9.55 -3.53 12.69
C ARG A 168 -8.18 -3.26 12.08
N ALA A 169 -8.01 -3.51 10.78
CA ALA A 169 -6.78 -3.18 10.08
C ALA A 169 -6.57 -1.66 9.95
N LEU A 170 -7.65 -0.89 9.74
CA LEU A 170 -7.60 0.58 9.70
C LEU A 170 -7.25 1.18 11.07
N GLU A 171 -7.82 0.66 12.16
CA GLU A 171 -7.46 1.07 13.52
C GLU A 171 -5.98 0.80 13.81
N SER A 172 -5.50 -0.39 13.46
CA SER A 172 -4.10 -0.75 13.60
C SER A 172 -3.20 0.14 12.73
N MET A 173 -3.64 0.49 11.53
CA MET A 173 -2.93 1.40 10.61
C MET A 173 -2.83 2.82 11.21
N ARG A 174 -3.89 3.32 11.84
CA ARG A 174 -3.89 4.63 12.52
C ARG A 174 -2.88 4.68 13.65
N LEU A 175 -2.85 3.66 14.50
CA LEU A 175 -1.89 3.56 15.61
C LEU A 175 -0.45 3.46 15.11
N MET A 176 -0.20 2.58 14.13
CA MET A 176 1.13 2.41 13.54
C MET A 176 1.60 3.64 12.77
N GLY A 177 0.69 4.42 12.19
CA GLY A 177 1.02 5.68 11.54
C GLY A 177 1.61 6.70 12.52
N GLY A 178 1.02 6.82 13.72
CA GLY A 178 1.57 7.65 14.80
C GLY A 178 2.96 7.18 15.24
N ILE A 179 3.12 5.87 15.50
CA ILE A 179 4.41 5.27 15.86
C ILE A 179 5.45 5.54 14.76
N PHE A 180 5.10 5.34 13.49
CA PHE A 180 6.01 5.53 12.36
C PHE A 180 6.59 6.95 12.32
N ILE A 181 5.76 7.97 12.52
CA ILE A 181 6.20 9.38 12.52
C ILE A 181 7.05 9.72 13.74
N THR A 182 6.64 9.25 14.93
CA THR A 182 7.39 9.48 16.18
C THR A 182 8.79 8.86 16.10
N PHE A 183 8.90 7.65 15.57
CA PHE A 183 10.20 6.99 15.40
C PHE A 183 11.09 7.70 14.39
N GLN A 184 10.54 8.26 13.31
CA GLN A 184 11.34 9.07 12.37
C GLN A 184 11.97 10.27 13.07
N SER A 185 11.22 10.99 13.90
CA SER A 185 11.74 12.12 14.65
C SER A 185 12.79 11.68 15.68
N ALA A 186 12.54 10.59 16.40
CA ALA A 186 13.50 10.02 17.34
C ALA A 186 14.81 9.58 16.68
N THR A 187 14.73 9.00 15.47
CA THR A 187 15.89 8.57 14.69
C THR A 187 16.83 9.74 14.34
N VAL A 188 16.25 10.89 13.95
CA VAL A 188 17.04 12.10 13.67
C VAL A 188 17.70 12.62 14.95
N PHE A 189 16.98 12.61 16.06
CA PHE A 189 17.53 13.00 17.35
C PHE A 189 18.70 12.10 17.79
N ILE A 190 18.60 10.79 17.54
CA ILE A 190 19.71 9.84 17.81
C ILE A 190 20.93 10.15 16.95
N ILE A 191 20.76 10.36 15.63
CA ILE A 191 21.87 10.75 14.75
C ILE A 191 22.56 12.00 15.29
N MET A 192 21.78 12.99 15.67
CA MET A 192 22.23 14.24 16.27
C MET A 192 23.08 14.01 17.51
N THR A 193 22.52 13.30 18.48
CA THR A 193 23.18 13.06 19.76
C THR A 193 24.51 12.31 19.57
N LEU A 194 24.51 11.28 18.71
CA LEU A 194 25.70 10.49 18.41
C LEU A 194 26.75 11.30 17.63
N ALA A 195 26.33 12.20 16.74
CA ALA A 195 27.25 13.08 16.04
C ALA A 195 27.96 14.09 16.98
N ILE A 196 27.22 14.64 17.97
CA ILE A 196 27.84 15.47 19.02
C ILE A 196 28.77 14.63 19.89
N LEU A 197 28.37 13.43 20.27
CA LEU A 197 29.17 12.53 21.10
C LEU A 197 30.48 12.14 20.41
N THR A 198 30.52 12.06 19.09
CA THR A 198 31.76 11.83 18.30
C THR A 198 32.82 12.88 18.56
N MET A 199 32.44 14.13 18.78
CA MET A 199 33.40 15.21 19.13
C MET A 199 34.06 14.95 20.48
N LEU A 200 33.37 14.35 21.43
CA LEU A 200 33.86 14.08 22.79
C LEU A 200 34.64 12.76 22.87
N LEU A 201 34.25 11.74 22.08
CA LEU A 201 34.84 10.40 22.13
C LEU A 201 36.04 10.20 21.19
N THR A 202 36.35 11.17 20.31
CA THR A 202 37.40 11.10 19.30
C THR A 202 37.31 9.95 18.29
N ASP A 203 36.14 9.32 18.18
CA ASP A 203 35.92 8.16 17.29
C ASP A 203 34.79 8.42 16.26
N ALA A 204 35.19 8.61 15.01
CA ALA A 204 34.30 8.86 13.89
C ALA A 204 33.37 7.67 13.55
N SER A 205 33.71 6.45 14.01
CA SER A 205 32.94 5.24 13.71
C SER A 205 31.49 5.31 14.25
N VAL A 206 31.29 6.04 15.34
CA VAL A 206 29.98 6.24 15.99
C VAL A 206 28.96 6.88 15.04
N VAL A 207 29.38 7.82 14.18
CA VAL A 207 28.50 8.48 13.21
C VAL A 207 28.06 7.51 12.11
N TYR A 208 28.99 6.69 11.61
CA TYR A 208 28.66 5.68 10.57
C TYR A 208 27.60 4.69 11.07
N VAL A 209 27.76 4.26 12.32
CA VAL A 209 26.80 3.37 12.98
C VAL A 209 25.44 4.03 13.15
N ALA A 210 25.40 5.31 13.55
CA ALA A 210 24.15 6.05 13.75
C ALA A 210 23.31 6.11 12.46
N TYR A 211 23.92 6.44 11.32
CA TYR A 211 23.25 6.45 10.03
C TYR A 211 22.78 5.04 9.60
N GLY A 212 23.62 4.02 9.82
CA GLY A 212 23.25 2.63 9.53
C GLY A 212 22.03 2.16 10.32
N ILE A 213 22.02 2.42 11.63
CA ILE A 213 20.87 2.09 12.52
C ILE A 213 19.63 2.87 12.11
N SER A 214 19.77 4.15 11.78
CA SER A 214 18.69 5.00 11.32
C SER A 214 17.98 4.41 10.09
N ILE A 215 18.74 4.11 9.04
CA ILE A 215 18.21 3.58 7.78
C ILE A 215 17.54 2.23 8.02
N LEU A 216 18.15 1.34 8.79
CA LEU A 216 17.61 0.02 9.09
C LEU A 216 16.31 0.11 9.89
N SER A 217 16.25 1.00 10.88
CA SER A 217 15.07 1.28 11.69
C SER A 217 13.90 1.78 10.83
N LEU A 218 14.15 2.74 9.94
CA LEU A 218 13.15 3.26 9.00
C LEU A 218 12.58 2.16 8.08
N ILE A 219 13.45 1.30 7.53
CA ILE A 219 13.03 0.17 6.68
C ILE A 219 12.17 -0.82 7.47
N THR A 220 12.58 -1.16 8.69
CA THR A 220 11.85 -2.09 9.57
C THR A 220 10.47 -1.55 9.92
N LEU A 221 10.38 -0.28 10.28
CA LEU A 221 9.11 0.40 10.54
C LEU A 221 8.18 0.40 9.32
N PHE A 222 8.73 0.69 8.14
CA PHE A 222 7.95 0.64 6.90
C PHE A 222 7.39 -0.76 6.63
N ILE A 223 8.20 -1.81 6.78
CA ILE A 223 7.76 -3.20 6.60
C ILE A 223 6.66 -3.55 7.61
N GLY A 224 6.82 -3.15 8.88
CA GLY A 224 5.79 -3.30 9.91
C GLY A 224 4.49 -2.60 9.52
N PHE A 225 4.55 -1.35 9.12
CA PHE A 225 3.41 -0.57 8.66
C PHE A 225 2.70 -1.22 7.46
N ARG A 226 3.46 -1.60 6.41
CA ARG A 226 2.93 -2.26 5.21
C ARG A 226 2.29 -3.63 5.51
N SER A 227 2.73 -4.32 6.55
CA SER A 227 2.18 -5.63 6.92
C SER A 227 0.76 -5.54 7.47
N ILE A 228 0.41 -4.41 8.07
CA ILE A 228 -0.88 -4.15 8.73
C ILE A 228 -1.90 -3.58 7.73
N THR A 229 -1.44 -2.82 6.74
CA THR A 229 -2.32 -2.19 5.74
C THR A 229 -3.12 -3.23 4.94
N PRO A 230 -4.45 -3.03 4.74
CA PRO A 230 -5.26 -3.90 3.91
C PRO A 230 -4.76 -3.90 2.46
N LYS A 231 -4.66 -5.09 1.87
CA LYS A 231 -4.24 -5.26 0.47
C LYS A 231 -5.45 -5.57 -0.38
N GLU A 232 -5.85 -4.62 -1.21
CA GLU A 232 -6.94 -4.78 -2.17
C GLU A 232 -6.45 -4.47 -3.58
N PRO A 233 -6.85 -5.27 -4.57
CA PRO A 233 -6.65 -4.90 -5.95
C PRO A 233 -7.57 -3.72 -6.30
N PHE A 234 -6.98 -2.63 -6.77
CA PHE A 234 -7.72 -1.43 -7.19
C PHE A 234 -7.91 -1.40 -8.70
N PHE A 235 -6.82 -1.58 -9.44
CA PHE A 235 -6.77 -1.41 -10.89
C PHE A 235 -6.83 -2.74 -11.62
N TYR A 236 -7.64 -2.80 -12.68
CA TYR A 236 -7.72 -3.91 -13.62
C TYR A 236 -7.12 -3.49 -14.96
N LYS A 237 -6.09 -4.23 -15.39
CA LYS A 237 -5.49 -4.07 -16.70
C LYS A 237 -6.04 -5.15 -17.63
N GLY A 238 -7.07 -4.82 -18.40
CA GLY A 238 -7.58 -5.68 -19.47
C GLY A 238 -6.95 -5.39 -20.84
N ALA A 239 -7.64 -5.80 -21.91
CA ALA A 239 -7.18 -5.65 -23.30
C ALA A 239 -7.08 -4.16 -23.72
N GLU A 240 -8.05 -3.33 -23.34
CA GLU A 240 -8.08 -1.90 -23.66
C GLU A 240 -8.11 -1.04 -22.38
N PRO A 241 -6.95 -0.79 -21.76
CA PRO A 241 -6.90 0.03 -20.56
C PRO A 241 -7.23 1.50 -20.86
N PRO A 242 -7.70 2.28 -19.87
CA PRO A 242 -8.06 3.69 -20.02
C PRO A 242 -6.95 4.52 -20.67
N ARG A 243 -7.32 5.55 -21.43
CA ARG A 243 -6.33 6.45 -22.05
C ARG A 243 -5.39 7.08 -21.03
N THR A 244 -5.91 7.44 -19.85
CA THR A 244 -5.13 7.98 -18.75
C THR A 244 -4.03 7.01 -18.26
N TYR A 245 -4.26 5.70 -18.32
CA TYR A 245 -3.23 4.69 -18.03
C TYR A 245 -2.13 4.68 -19.09
N LYS A 246 -2.47 4.80 -20.37
CA LYS A 246 -1.47 4.86 -21.45
C LYS A 246 -0.57 6.09 -21.30
N VAL A 247 -1.15 7.25 -20.97
CA VAL A 247 -0.40 8.49 -20.71
C VAL A 247 0.49 8.33 -19.46
N PHE A 248 -0.02 7.72 -18.40
CA PHE A 248 0.78 7.43 -17.22
C PHE A 248 2.01 6.56 -17.53
N ILE A 249 1.85 5.48 -18.30
CA ILE A 249 2.97 4.61 -18.68
C ILE A 249 4.00 5.36 -19.52
N PHE A 250 3.56 6.22 -20.46
CA PHE A 250 4.45 7.07 -21.24
C PHE A 250 5.24 8.04 -20.35
N ALA A 251 4.56 8.74 -19.42
CA ALA A 251 5.20 9.63 -18.48
C ALA A 251 6.16 8.90 -17.53
N LEU A 252 5.79 7.68 -17.12
CA LEU A 252 6.66 6.82 -16.31
C LEU A 252 7.93 6.41 -17.06
N ALA A 253 7.84 6.12 -18.36
CA ALA A 253 9.00 5.78 -19.17
C ALA A 253 9.97 6.97 -19.35
N LEU A 254 9.47 8.20 -19.25
CA LEU A 254 10.29 9.42 -19.29
C LEU A 254 10.91 9.78 -17.93
N SER A 255 10.39 9.27 -16.82
CA SER A 255 10.85 9.66 -15.47
C SER A 255 12.32 9.34 -15.19
N PRO A 256 12.95 8.25 -15.67
CA PRO A 256 14.37 8.00 -15.49
C PRO A 256 15.28 9.08 -16.12
N LEU A 257 14.78 9.81 -17.13
CA LEU A 257 15.51 10.89 -17.78
C LEU A 257 15.86 12.03 -16.78
N PHE A 258 15.13 12.17 -15.68
CA PHE A 258 15.38 13.17 -14.64
C PHE A 258 16.44 12.72 -13.61
N ILE A 259 16.77 11.42 -13.54
CA ILE A 259 17.76 10.89 -12.60
C ILE A 259 19.17 11.38 -12.97
N VAL A 260 19.56 11.29 -14.24
CA VAL A 260 20.90 11.70 -14.70
C VAL A 260 21.13 13.21 -14.54
N PRO A 261 20.21 14.11 -14.98
CA PRO A 261 20.35 15.53 -14.72
C PRO A 261 20.37 15.86 -13.21
N SER A 262 19.57 15.17 -12.39
CA SER A 262 19.57 15.37 -10.94
C SER A 262 20.96 15.08 -10.34
N LEU A 263 21.63 14.00 -10.77
CA LEU A 263 22.97 13.67 -10.31
C LEU A 263 24.01 14.71 -10.79
N ALA A 264 23.92 15.16 -12.05
CA ALA A 264 24.79 16.21 -12.57
C ALA A 264 24.58 17.54 -11.82
N VAL A 265 23.34 17.92 -11.56
CA VAL A 265 22.99 19.12 -10.78
C VAL A 265 23.48 19.00 -9.33
N TYR A 266 23.44 17.80 -8.74
CA TYR A 266 23.98 17.59 -7.39
C TYR A 266 25.47 17.97 -7.31
N ILE A 267 26.26 17.57 -8.30
CA ILE A 267 27.70 17.85 -8.35
C ILE A 267 27.98 19.36 -8.56
N VAL A 268 27.20 20.04 -9.39
CA VAL A 268 27.46 21.45 -9.78
C VAL A 268 26.77 22.45 -8.84
N ALA A 269 25.56 22.17 -8.39
CA ALA A 269 24.68 23.15 -7.74
C ALA A 269 24.17 22.70 -6.35
N GLY A 270 24.59 21.52 -5.89
CA GLY A 270 24.27 21.01 -4.55
C GLY A 270 22.92 20.29 -4.43
N PRO A 271 22.58 19.84 -3.20
CA PRO A 271 21.45 18.94 -2.96
C PRO A 271 20.07 19.57 -3.20
N VAL A 272 19.90 20.85 -2.94
CA VAL A 272 18.60 21.56 -3.07
C VAL A 272 18.04 21.47 -4.47
N LEU A 273 18.86 21.86 -5.47
CA LEU A 273 18.43 21.83 -6.87
C LEU A 273 18.32 20.40 -7.39
N ALA A 274 19.19 19.49 -6.94
CA ALA A 274 19.10 18.07 -7.29
C ALA A 274 17.77 17.44 -6.82
N PHE A 275 17.38 17.69 -5.59
CA PHE A 275 16.08 17.20 -5.04
C PHE A 275 14.88 17.82 -5.77
N THR A 276 14.99 19.09 -6.16
CA THR A 276 13.93 19.74 -6.93
C THR A 276 13.75 19.08 -8.30
N VAL A 277 14.85 18.84 -9.03
CA VAL A 277 14.83 18.17 -10.35
C VAL A 277 14.28 16.76 -10.23
N LEU A 278 14.75 15.98 -9.25
CA LEU A 278 14.25 14.62 -9.00
C LEU A 278 12.77 14.62 -8.61
N GLY A 279 12.38 15.55 -7.75
CA GLY A 279 11.00 15.72 -7.30
C GLY A 279 10.06 16.03 -8.46
N VAL A 280 10.42 16.95 -9.35
CA VAL A 280 9.63 17.27 -10.57
C VAL A 280 9.55 16.06 -11.49
N GLY A 281 10.66 15.33 -11.69
CA GLY A 281 10.69 14.12 -12.50
C GLY A 281 9.73 13.02 -12.00
N MET A 282 9.57 12.88 -10.69
CA MET A 282 8.63 11.95 -10.07
C MET A 282 7.18 12.48 -10.05
N LEU A 283 7.02 13.80 -9.92
CA LEU A 283 5.71 14.44 -9.83
C LEU A 283 4.92 14.32 -11.14
N ILE A 284 5.57 14.44 -12.29
CA ILE A 284 4.93 14.37 -13.60
C ILE A 284 4.14 13.05 -13.78
N PRO A 285 4.74 11.86 -13.75
CA PRO A 285 3.99 10.60 -13.83
C PRO A 285 3.03 10.42 -12.66
N GLY A 286 3.37 10.92 -11.47
CA GLY A 286 2.54 10.87 -10.28
C GLY A 286 1.20 11.58 -10.45
N ILE A 287 1.16 12.77 -11.08
CA ILE A 287 -0.06 13.50 -11.39
C ILE A 287 -0.97 12.71 -12.34
N PHE A 288 -0.41 12.07 -13.36
CA PHE A 288 -1.20 11.23 -14.27
C PHE A 288 -1.74 9.98 -13.57
N ALA A 289 -0.97 9.39 -12.66
CA ALA A 289 -1.41 8.28 -11.82
C ALA A 289 -2.58 8.70 -10.90
N TYR A 290 -2.50 9.86 -10.27
CA TYR A 290 -3.55 10.40 -9.42
C TYR A 290 -4.84 10.72 -10.22
N ARG A 291 -4.70 11.29 -11.43
CA ARG A 291 -5.82 11.51 -12.34
C ARG A 291 -6.50 10.21 -12.75
N LEU A 292 -5.71 9.15 -12.99
CA LEU A 292 -6.23 7.81 -13.28
C LEU A 292 -7.02 7.28 -12.08
N GLU A 293 -6.46 7.30 -10.88
CA GLU A 293 -7.12 6.85 -9.66
C GLU A 293 -8.44 7.60 -9.42
N SER A 294 -8.43 8.92 -9.53
CA SER A 294 -9.61 9.76 -9.38
C SER A 294 -10.68 9.48 -10.45
N SER A 295 -10.26 9.21 -11.69
CA SER A 295 -11.19 8.86 -12.78
C SER A 295 -11.86 7.52 -12.52
N VAL A 296 -11.09 6.49 -12.14
CA VAL A 296 -11.61 5.16 -11.79
C VAL A 296 -12.58 5.27 -10.61
N GLY A 297 -12.22 5.98 -9.55
CA GLY A 297 -13.08 6.15 -8.38
C GLY A 297 -14.40 6.85 -8.70
N ARG A 298 -14.40 7.84 -9.60
CA ARG A 298 -15.64 8.47 -10.08
C ARG A 298 -16.51 7.52 -10.90
N ILE A 299 -15.93 6.67 -11.73
CA ILE A 299 -16.67 5.67 -12.49
C ILE A 299 -17.29 4.64 -11.54
N GLU A 300 -16.53 4.17 -10.54
CA GLU A 300 -17.01 3.22 -9.52
C GLU A 300 -18.22 3.75 -8.74
N SER A 301 -18.31 5.05 -8.47
CA SER A 301 -19.43 5.63 -7.71
C SER A 301 -20.79 5.58 -8.44
N TYR A 302 -20.80 5.56 -9.77
CA TYR A 302 -22.04 5.44 -10.57
C TYR A 302 -22.38 3.99 -10.92
N TYR A 303 -21.43 3.07 -10.75
CA TYR A 303 -21.62 1.68 -11.16
C TYR A 303 -22.74 0.92 -10.39
N PRO A 304 -22.96 1.10 -9.06
CA PRO A 304 -24.04 0.41 -8.35
C PRO A 304 -25.43 0.67 -8.95
N THR A 305 -25.70 1.94 -9.29
CA THR A 305 -26.96 2.33 -9.93
C THR A 305 -27.08 1.73 -11.34
N PHE A 306 -25.98 1.74 -12.09
CA PHE A 306 -25.92 1.16 -13.43
C PHE A 306 -26.23 -0.34 -13.41
N ILE A 307 -25.53 -1.14 -12.61
CA ILE A 307 -25.71 -2.60 -12.60
C ILE A 307 -27.09 -3.01 -12.12
N LYS A 308 -27.65 -2.29 -11.14
CA LYS A 308 -29.00 -2.50 -10.67
C LYS A 308 -30.02 -2.24 -11.78
N ALA A 309 -29.93 -1.10 -12.46
CA ALA A 309 -30.83 -0.75 -13.55
C ALA A 309 -30.75 -1.73 -14.74
N VAL A 310 -29.52 -2.12 -15.15
CA VAL A 310 -29.31 -3.12 -16.20
C VAL A 310 -30.01 -4.43 -15.83
N SER A 311 -29.84 -4.88 -14.60
CA SER A 311 -30.40 -6.14 -14.11
C SER A 311 -31.95 -6.12 -14.06
N GLU A 312 -32.54 -5.02 -13.59
CA GLU A 312 -33.97 -4.85 -13.50
C GLU A 312 -34.62 -4.78 -14.91
N HIS A 313 -34.01 -4.07 -15.84
CA HIS A 313 -34.53 -3.98 -17.21
C HIS A 313 -34.40 -5.28 -18.00
N LEU A 314 -33.39 -6.12 -17.72
CA LEU A 314 -33.23 -7.42 -18.39
C LEU A 314 -34.30 -8.43 -18.06
N ILE A 315 -35.11 -8.23 -17.01
CA ILE A 315 -36.28 -9.06 -16.70
C ILE A 315 -37.38 -8.87 -17.76
N SER A 316 -37.56 -7.61 -18.17
CA SER A 316 -38.61 -7.24 -19.13
C SER A 316 -38.16 -7.37 -20.59
N VAL A 317 -36.87 -7.17 -20.85
CA VAL A 317 -36.26 -7.15 -22.18
C VAL A 317 -35.00 -8.00 -22.17
N THR A 318 -35.02 -9.15 -22.83
CA THR A 318 -33.91 -10.12 -22.83
C THR A 318 -32.68 -9.68 -23.66
N ASP A 319 -32.76 -8.56 -24.35
CA ASP A 319 -31.71 -8.05 -25.22
C ASP A 319 -30.89 -6.96 -24.53
N LEU A 320 -29.61 -7.22 -24.30
CA LEU A 320 -28.65 -6.27 -23.71
C LEU A 320 -28.52 -4.95 -24.48
N LYS A 321 -28.69 -4.96 -25.80
CA LYS A 321 -28.62 -3.77 -26.65
C LYS A 321 -29.74 -2.79 -26.31
N SER A 322 -30.96 -3.30 -26.20
CA SER A 322 -32.13 -2.52 -25.81
C SER A 322 -31.99 -1.99 -24.40
N VAL A 323 -31.55 -2.81 -23.44
CA VAL A 323 -31.32 -2.40 -22.05
C VAL A 323 -30.28 -1.31 -21.94
N PHE A 324 -29.12 -1.42 -22.62
CA PHE A 324 -28.10 -0.37 -22.59
C PHE A 324 -28.61 0.95 -23.21
N SER A 325 -29.51 0.88 -24.21
CA SER A 325 -30.13 2.09 -24.75
C SER A 325 -31.05 2.78 -23.73
N TYR A 326 -31.80 2.04 -22.95
CA TYR A 326 -32.64 2.60 -21.86
C TYR A 326 -31.80 3.20 -20.72
N VAL A 327 -30.77 2.49 -20.29
CA VAL A 327 -29.93 2.95 -19.17
C VAL A 327 -29.16 4.24 -19.52
N LEU A 328 -28.91 4.52 -20.80
CA LEU A 328 -28.31 5.79 -21.23
C LEU A 328 -29.20 7.03 -20.97
N TYR A 329 -30.49 6.89 -20.72
CA TYR A 329 -31.34 8.01 -20.30
C TYR A 329 -31.18 8.37 -18.82
N MET A 330 -30.52 7.49 -18.03
CA MET A 330 -30.22 7.75 -16.62
C MET A 330 -28.97 8.62 -16.48
N GLU A 331 -28.79 9.18 -15.27
CA GLU A 331 -27.60 9.91 -14.90
C GLU A 331 -26.45 8.92 -14.59
N LEU A 332 -25.57 8.71 -15.54
CA LEU A 332 -24.44 7.77 -15.46
C LEU A 332 -23.10 8.50 -15.24
N GLY A 333 -23.07 9.82 -15.18
CA GLY A 333 -21.85 10.59 -15.03
C GLY A 333 -20.75 10.15 -16.04
N PRO A 334 -19.51 9.94 -15.58
CA PRO A 334 -18.40 9.55 -16.46
C PRO A 334 -18.57 8.14 -17.07
N LEU A 335 -19.43 7.28 -16.52
CA LEU A 335 -19.72 5.95 -17.04
C LEU A 335 -20.52 6.02 -18.36
N ARG A 336 -21.28 7.11 -18.61
CA ARG A 336 -22.12 7.29 -19.79
C ARG A 336 -21.35 7.08 -21.12
N GLY A 337 -20.16 7.66 -21.22
CA GLY A 337 -19.32 7.52 -22.43
C GLY A 337 -18.85 6.09 -22.69
N LEU A 338 -18.61 5.33 -21.61
CA LEU A 338 -18.21 3.93 -21.68
C LEU A 338 -19.38 3.04 -22.10
N VAL A 339 -20.54 3.25 -21.50
CA VAL A 339 -21.78 2.53 -21.83
C VAL A 339 -22.21 2.79 -23.27
N ASN A 340 -22.08 4.03 -23.76
CA ASN A 340 -22.39 4.37 -25.16
C ASN A 340 -21.46 3.63 -26.14
N ARG A 341 -20.15 3.51 -25.83
CA ARG A 341 -19.23 2.70 -26.64
C ARG A 341 -19.61 1.22 -26.64
N ALA A 342 -19.97 0.70 -25.46
CA ALA A 342 -20.45 -0.68 -25.33
C ALA A 342 -21.72 -0.92 -26.15
N LEU A 343 -22.69 0.01 -26.11
CA LEU A 343 -23.90 -0.05 -26.94
C LEU A 343 -23.57 -0.06 -28.44
N ASN A 344 -22.66 0.80 -28.89
CA ASN A 344 -22.26 0.83 -30.30
C ASN A 344 -21.60 -0.49 -30.74
N ARG A 345 -20.81 -1.13 -29.87
CA ARG A 345 -20.25 -2.48 -30.13
C ARG A 345 -21.35 -3.55 -30.22
N LEU A 346 -22.34 -3.51 -29.32
CA LEU A 346 -23.52 -4.40 -29.41
C LEU A 346 -24.32 -4.18 -30.70
N ARG A 347 -24.43 -2.93 -31.20
CA ARG A 347 -25.06 -2.61 -32.48
C ARG A 347 -24.30 -3.19 -33.67
N LEU A 348 -22.98 -3.34 -33.54
CA LEU A 348 -22.13 -4.00 -34.54
C LEU A 348 -22.14 -5.54 -34.41
N ASN A 349 -23.03 -6.10 -33.57
CA ASN A 349 -23.16 -7.53 -33.30
C ASN A 349 -21.90 -8.18 -32.69
N ILE A 350 -21.05 -7.41 -31.98
CA ILE A 350 -19.98 -7.98 -31.18
C ILE A 350 -20.62 -8.73 -29.99
N GLY A 351 -20.06 -9.88 -29.65
CA GLY A 351 -20.61 -10.74 -28.60
C GLY A 351 -20.70 -10.03 -27.24
N ALA A 352 -21.78 -10.26 -26.49
CA ALA A 352 -22.04 -9.61 -25.21
C ALA A 352 -20.89 -9.80 -24.20
N GLU A 353 -20.23 -10.96 -24.20
CA GLU A 353 -19.08 -11.25 -23.33
C GLU A 353 -17.92 -10.32 -23.64
N GLU A 354 -17.55 -10.23 -24.90
CA GLU A 354 -16.45 -9.39 -25.35
C GLU A 354 -16.73 -7.90 -25.07
N VAL A 355 -17.97 -7.45 -25.28
CA VAL A 355 -18.38 -6.07 -25.00
C VAL A 355 -18.29 -5.75 -23.53
N ILE A 356 -18.73 -6.64 -22.63
CA ILE A 356 -18.66 -6.46 -21.19
C ILE A 356 -17.20 -6.52 -20.69
N ASP A 357 -16.37 -7.41 -21.23
CA ASP A 357 -14.95 -7.47 -20.91
C ASP A 357 -14.21 -6.21 -21.36
N LEU A 358 -14.50 -5.67 -22.55
CA LEU A 358 -13.98 -4.40 -23.04
C LEU A 358 -14.46 -3.23 -22.17
N LEU A 359 -15.74 -3.18 -21.82
CA LEU A 359 -16.28 -2.18 -20.89
C LEU A 359 -15.52 -2.21 -19.55
N SER A 360 -15.31 -3.39 -18.99
CA SER A 360 -14.58 -3.59 -17.74
C SER A 360 -13.14 -3.11 -17.85
N SER A 361 -12.47 -3.43 -18.96
CA SER A 361 -11.10 -3.01 -19.25
C SER A 361 -10.97 -1.48 -19.36
N GLU A 362 -11.90 -0.83 -20.06
CA GLU A 362 -11.93 0.63 -20.26
C GLU A 362 -12.23 1.39 -18.96
N THR A 363 -12.95 0.80 -18.00
CA THR A 363 -13.15 1.42 -16.67
C THR A 363 -11.86 1.43 -15.86
N GLY A 364 -10.98 0.44 -16.04
CA GLY A 364 -9.79 0.23 -15.23
C GLY A 364 -10.07 -0.19 -13.78
N SER A 365 -11.31 -0.47 -13.41
CA SER A 365 -11.71 -0.84 -12.05
C SER A 365 -11.76 -2.36 -11.86
N TYR A 366 -11.06 -2.86 -10.84
CA TYR A 366 -11.09 -4.28 -10.49
C TYR A 366 -12.46 -4.72 -9.97
N ILE A 367 -13.15 -3.86 -9.19
CA ILE A 367 -14.46 -4.20 -8.64
C ILE A 367 -15.54 -4.27 -9.72
N ILE A 368 -15.48 -3.36 -10.71
CA ILE A 368 -16.39 -3.38 -11.86
C ILE A 368 -16.13 -4.63 -12.70
N PHE A 369 -14.87 -4.97 -12.95
CA PHE A 369 -14.51 -6.18 -13.69
C PHE A 369 -15.09 -7.44 -13.03
N ILE A 370 -14.88 -7.63 -11.72
CA ILE A 370 -15.40 -8.80 -10.99
C ILE A 370 -16.93 -8.81 -11.01
N SER A 371 -17.57 -7.65 -10.78
CA SER A 371 -19.05 -7.56 -10.77
C SER A 371 -19.65 -7.85 -12.14
N ASN A 372 -19.05 -7.34 -13.21
CA ASN A 372 -19.45 -7.63 -14.59
C ASN A 372 -19.28 -9.11 -14.93
N ARG A 373 -18.20 -9.75 -14.46
CA ARG A 373 -17.98 -11.19 -14.66
C ARG A 373 -19.03 -12.03 -13.97
N VAL A 374 -19.32 -11.72 -12.70
CA VAL A 374 -20.38 -12.39 -11.93
C VAL A 374 -21.75 -12.22 -12.59
N PHE A 375 -22.06 -10.99 -13.01
CA PHE A 375 -23.30 -10.69 -13.70
C PHE A 375 -23.46 -11.48 -15.02
N LEU A 376 -22.42 -11.52 -15.84
CA LEU A 376 -22.42 -12.21 -17.12
C LEU A 376 -22.58 -13.73 -16.95
N ASP A 377 -21.90 -14.32 -15.98
CA ASP A 377 -21.99 -15.75 -15.70
C ASP A 377 -23.39 -16.12 -15.14
N ALA A 378 -24.01 -15.26 -14.32
CA ALA A 378 -25.39 -15.42 -13.85
C ALA A 378 -26.39 -15.28 -14.99
N PHE A 379 -26.22 -14.26 -15.85
CA PHE A 379 -27.08 -14.07 -17.03
C PHE A 379 -27.08 -15.29 -17.95
N ARG A 380 -25.92 -15.87 -18.25
CA ARG A 380 -25.77 -17.05 -19.11
C ARG A 380 -26.40 -18.33 -18.53
N ARG A 381 -26.47 -18.43 -17.22
CA ARG A 381 -26.96 -19.62 -16.52
C ARG A 381 -28.39 -19.48 -16.02
N GLY A 382 -29.10 -18.45 -16.48
CA GLY A 382 -30.53 -18.26 -16.12
C GLY A 382 -30.74 -17.86 -14.66
N GLY A 383 -29.79 -17.18 -14.04
CA GLY A 383 -29.93 -16.65 -12.68
C GLY A 383 -31.02 -15.57 -12.60
N ASP A 384 -31.58 -15.38 -11.40
CA ASP A 384 -32.49 -14.26 -11.13
C ASP A 384 -31.75 -12.93 -11.19
N LEU A 385 -31.87 -12.25 -12.34
CA LEU A 385 -31.12 -11.03 -12.62
C LEU A 385 -31.48 -9.88 -11.69
N ALA A 386 -32.73 -9.77 -11.24
CA ALA A 386 -33.12 -8.72 -10.29
C ALA A 386 -32.39 -8.88 -8.96
N GLU A 387 -32.37 -10.10 -8.46
CA GLU A 387 -31.69 -10.43 -7.21
C GLU A 387 -30.18 -10.30 -7.34
N VAL A 388 -29.61 -10.79 -8.44
CA VAL A 388 -28.17 -10.66 -8.76
C VAL A 388 -27.75 -9.19 -8.82
N GLY A 389 -28.47 -8.33 -9.56
CA GLY A 389 -28.17 -6.92 -9.65
C GLY A 389 -28.23 -6.18 -8.32
N LYS A 390 -29.25 -6.49 -7.51
CA LYS A 390 -29.38 -5.94 -6.16
C LYS A 390 -28.20 -6.34 -5.25
N LYS A 391 -27.81 -7.61 -5.26
CA LYS A 391 -26.69 -8.11 -4.45
C LYS A 391 -25.35 -7.57 -4.93
N LEU A 392 -25.10 -7.47 -6.23
CA LEU A 392 -23.92 -6.86 -6.82
C LEU A 392 -23.82 -5.35 -6.49
N SER A 393 -24.93 -4.63 -6.63
CA SER A 393 -25.00 -3.21 -6.25
C SER A 393 -24.64 -3.01 -4.78
N ASN A 394 -25.25 -3.78 -3.87
CA ASN A 394 -24.96 -3.72 -2.43
C ASN A 394 -23.49 -4.07 -2.10
N PHE A 395 -22.95 -5.09 -2.76
CA PHE A 395 -21.54 -5.47 -2.63
C PHE A 395 -20.61 -4.31 -3.00
N VAL A 396 -20.84 -3.69 -4.17
CA VAL A 396 -20.00 -2.57 -4.62
C VAL A 396 -20.13 -1.38 -3.68
N VAL A 397 -21.35 -1.01 -3.27
CA VAL A 397 -21.59 0.08 -2.29
C VAL A 397 -20.80 -0.19 -1.01
N LYS A 398 -20.87 -1.40 -0.47
CA LYS A 398 -20.17 -1.76 0.78
C LYS A 398 -18.64 -1.65 0.66
N VAL A 399 -18.08 -2.11 -0.46
CA VAL A 399 -16.64 -1.98 -0.72
C VAL A 399 -16.24 -0.50 -0.87
N LEU A 400 -17.05 0.32 -1.55
CA LEU A 400 -16.80 1.75 -1.68
C LEU A 400 -16.85 2.48 -0.33
N GLU A 401 -17.78 2.11 0.57
CA GLU A 401 -17.82 2.63 1.95
C GLU A 401 -16.53 2.31 2.71
N LEU A 402 -16.07 1.05 2.65
CA LEU A 402 -14.83 0.63 3.29
C LEU A 402 -13.62 1.39 2.73
N ARG A 403 -13.56 1.58 1.41
CA ARG A 403 -12.51 2.38 0.76
C ARG A 403 -12.57 3.85 1.18
N LYS A 404 -13.76 4.44 1.29
CA LYS A 404 -13.93 5.82 1.79
C LYS A 404 -13.42 5.98 3.22
N THR A 405 -13.76 5.04 4.10
CA THR A 405 -13.25 5.01 5.48
C THR A 405 -11.73 4.89 5.51
N ARG A 406 -11.15 4.02 4.65
CA ARG A 406 -9.71 3.89 4.49
C ARG A 406 -9.05 5.20 4.06
N LEU A 407 -9.59 5.87 3.04
CA LEU A 407 -9.07 7.16 2.56
C LEU A 407 -9.12 8.23 3.64
N SER A 408 -10.19 8.29 4.43
CA SER A 408 -10.30 9.22 5.57
C SER A 408 -9.20 8.95 6.62
N THR A 409 -8.97 7.69 6.99
CA THR A 409 -7.91 7.32 7.94
C THR A 409 -6.52 7.60 7.36
N ALA A 410 -6.29 7.28 6.09
CA ALA A 410 -5.02 7.51 5.42
C ALA A 410 -4.70 9.00 5.26
N LYS A 411 -5.72 9.87 5.10
CA LYS A 411 -5.54 11.32 4.95
C LYS A 411 -4.92 11.96 6.19
N SER A 412 -5.28 11.50 7.39
CA SER A 412 -4.64 11.98 8.62
C SER A 412 -3.15 11.65 8.65
N PHE A 413 -2.77 10.42 8.27
CA PHE A 413 -1.37 10.00 8.17
C PHE A 413 -0.61 10.76 7.08
N GLU A 414 -1.25 10.99 5.91
CA GLU A 414 -0.71 11.79 4.79
C GLU A 414 -0.36 13.21 5.25
N ILE A 415 -1.29 13.91 5.91
CA ILE A 415 -1.08 15.28 6.41
C ILE A 415 0.07 15.32 7.41
N MET A 416 0.09 14.39 8.37
CA MET A 416 1.19 14.31 9.33
C MET A 416 2.54 14.09 8.66
N THR A 417 2.61 13.22 7.65
CA THR A 417 3.84 12.96 6.90
C THR A 417 4.31 14.19 6.13
N VAL A 418 3.39 14.92 5.49
CA VAL A 418 3.69 16.15 4.73
C VAL A 418 4.23 17.27 5.64
N ILE A 419 3.76 17.36 6.88
CA ILE A 419 4.23 18.35 7.85
C ILE A 419 5.56 17.91 8.50
N MET A 420 5.66 16.65 8.88
CA MET A 420 6.82 16.16 9.65
C MET A 420 8.09 16.00 8.80
N GLN A 421 7.97 15.64 7.52
CA GLN A 421 9.16 15.46 6.69
C GLN A 421 9.98 16.75 6.52
N PRO A 422 9.40 17.93 6.20
CA PRO A 422 10.12 19.20 6.22
C PRO A 422 10.80 19.50 7.55
N LEU A 423 10.12 19.26 8.67
CA LEU A 423 10.68 19.47 10.01
C LEU A 423 11.89 18.57 10.28
N ILE A 424 11.82 17.31 9.90
CA ILE A 424 12.92 16.34 10.03
C ILE A 424 14.13 16.79 9.21
N VAL A 425 13.90 17.23 7.96
CA VAL A 425 14.97 17.75 7.09
C VAL A 425 15.60 19.01 7.69
N THR A 426 14.78 19.93 8.18
CA THR A 426 15.27 21.14 8.89
C THR A 426 16.16 20.76 10.08
N MET A 427 15.72 19.80 10.91
CA MET A 427 16.54 19.33 12.06
C MET A 427 17.88 18.75 11.62
N LEU A 428 17.91 17.90 10.58
CA LEU A 428 19.16 17.32 10.07
C LEU A 428 20.16 18.39 9.64
N ILE A 429 19.70 19.43 8.95
CA ILE A 429 20.57 20.49 8.43
C ILE A 429 21.03 21.43 9.54
N LEU A 430 20.12 21.81 10.45
CA LEU A 430 20.47 22.59 11.63
C LEU A 430 21.58 21.94 12.43
N MET A 431 21.47 20.62 12.62
CA MET A 431 22.49 19.87 13.34
C MET A 431 23.84 19.88 12.67
N THR A 432 23.85 19.69 11.34
CA THR A 432 25.09 19.75 10.58
C THR A 432 25.74 21.14 10.70
N SER A 433 24.90 22.19 10.69
CA SER A 433 25.37 23.57 10.87
C SER A 433 25.94 23.81 12.27
N LEU A 434 25.29 23.31 13.32
CA LEU A 434 25.79 23.38 14.69
C LEU A 434 27.06 22.58 14.87
N LEU A 435 27.18 21.39 14.30
CA LEU A 435 28.39 20.56 14.33
C LEU A 435 29.58 21.27 13.64
N LYS A 436 29.36 21.89 12.47
CA LYS A 436 30.39 22.71 11.80
C LYS A 436 30.86 23.85 12.69
N PHE A 437 29.91 24.55 13.31
CA PHE A 437 30.21 25.65 14.20
C PHE A 437 31.01 25.19 15.41
N PHE A 438 30.54 24.16 16.13
CA PHE A 438 31.27 23.63 17.30
C PHE A 438 32.63 23.08 16.92
N SER A 439 32.74 22.35 15.81
CA SER A 439 34.03 21.85 15.31
C SER A 439 35.03 23.01 15.10
N ALA A 440 34.59 24.11 14.48
CA ALA A 440 35.45 25.28 14.25
C ALA A 440 35.81 26.04 15.55
N ALA A 441 34.85 26.16 16.49
CA ALA A 441 35.06 26.87 17.75
C ALA A 441 35.94 26.10 18.74
N LEU A 442 35.78 24.78 18.81
CA LEU A 442 36.48 23.94 19.81
C LEU A 442 37.91 23.57 19.41
N ILE A 443 38.29 23.58 18.13
CA ILE A 443 39.65 23.33 17.65
C ILE A 443 40.65 24.32 18.27
N ASN A 444 40.21 25.51 18.63
CA ASN A 444 41.08 26.56 19.18
C ASN A 444 41.22 26.50 20.72
N LEU A 445 40.60 25.54 21.41
CA LEU A 445 40.68 25.42 22.87
C LEU A 445 41.89 24.54 23.28
N PRO A 446 42.91 25.08 24.00
CA PRO A 446 44.16 24.37 24.28
C PRO A 446 44.02 23.24 25.34
N PHE A 447 42.86 23.11 26.00
CA PHE A 447 42.72 22.21 27.15
C PHE A 447 42.03 20.88 26.82
N PHE A 448 41.46 20.71 25.60
CA PHE A 448 40.73 19.50 25.22
C PHE A 448 41.17 19.03 23.82
N THR A 449 41.46 17.74 23.71
CA THR A 449 41.64 17.08 22.41
C THR A 449 40.29 16.62 21.90
N PHE A 450 39.70 17.37 20.97
CA PHE A 450 38.45 16.97 20.30
C PHE A 450 38.77 16.09 19.10
N GLY A 451 37.90 15.08 18.87
CA GLY A 451 37.99 14.22 17.70
C GLY A 451 37.62 14.95 16.40
N GLU A 452 38.24 14.55 15.31
CA GLU A 452 37.86 15.03 13.99
C GLU A 452 36.46 14.51 13.62
N VAL A 453 35.49 15.42 13.42
CA VAL A 453 34.14 15.07 12.97
C VAL A 453 34.18 14.91 11.45
N PRO A 454 33.72 13.77 10.90
CA PRO A 454 33.70 13.55 9.45
C PRO A 454 32.52 14.31 8.79
N ILE A 455 32.65 15.64 8.70
CA ILE A 455 31.58 16.55 8.23
C ILE A 455 31.11 16.17 6.81
N SER A 456 32.04 15.86 5.91
CA SER A 456 31.71 15.43 4.53
C SER A 456 30.86 14.16 4.49
N PHE A 457 31.12 13.22 5.39
CA PHE A 457 30.30 12.02 5.52
C PHE A 457 28.89 12.33 6.06
N ILE A 458 28.78 13.23 7.05
CA ILE A 458 27.50 13.66 7.62
C ILE A 458 26.63 14.35 6.56
N GLU A 459 27.23 15.22 5.74
CA GLU A 459 26.54 15.87 4.63
C GLU A 459 26.00 14.84 3.61
N LEU A 460 26.85 13.91 3.17
CA LEU A 460 26.44 12.83 2.28
C LEU A 460 25.38 11.94 2.94
N GLY A 461 25.58 11.59 4.22
CA GLY A 461 24.64 10.81 5.01
C GLY A 461 23.26 11.46 5.12
N ASN A 462 23.21 12.78 5.29
CA ASN A 462 21.96 13.54 5.30
C ASN A 462 21.24 13.47 3.95
N VAL A 463 21.98 13.63 2.83
CA VAL A 463 21.41 13.51 1.47
C VAL A 463 20.79 12.13 1.27
N VAL A 464 21.53 11.08 1.61
CA VAL A 464 21.05 9.69 1.49
C VAL A 464 19.84 9.44 2.40
N ASN A 465 19.89 9.92 3.64
CA ASN A 465 18.81 9.76 4.61
C ASN A 465 17.51 10.46 4.15
N VAL A 466 17.61 11.69 3.62
CA VAL A 466 16.46 12.43 3.07
C VAL A 466 15.85 11.69 1.88
N ILE A 467 16.65 11.12 0.98
CA ILE A 467 16.15 10.32 -0.15
C ILE A 467 15.39 9.07 0.36
N ILE A 468 16.01 8.32 1.27
CA ILE A 468 15.42 7.10 1.84
C ILE A 468 14.13 7.43 2.59
N LEU A 469 14.16 8.48 3.43
CA LEU A 469 12.99 8.97 4.16
C LEU A 469 11.85 9.33 3.22
N THR A 470 12.15 10.07 2.16
CA THR A 470 11.14 10.47 1.15
C THR A 470 10.51 9.26 0.48
N VAL A 471 11.32 8.30 0.04
CA VAL A 471 10.83 7.08 -0.63
C VAL A 471 9.99 6.25 0.33
N LEU A 472 10.45 6.01 1.56
CA LEU A 472 9.72 5.22 2.54
C LEU A 472 8.42 5.89 2.99
N ASN A 473 8.41 7.22 3.16
CA ASN A 473 7.22 8.00 3.47
C ASN A 473 6.19 7.92 2.34
N ALA A 474 6.61 8.10 1.09
CA ALA A 474 5.74 8.00 -0.07
C ALA A 474 5.14 6.58 -0.22
N LEU A 475 5.97 5.55 0.00
CA LEU A 475 5.52 4.15 0.00
C LEU A 475 4.55 3.86 1.16
N ALA A 476 4.76 4.45 2.34
CA ALA A 476 3.88 4.29 3.48
C ALA A 476 2.53 4.98 3.23
N VAL A 477 2.51 6.23 2.74
CA VAL A 477 1.29 6.95 2.36
C VAL A 477 0.54 6.20 1.26
N GLY A 478 1.22 5.75 0.20
CA GLY A 478 0.61 4.95 -0.86
C GLY A 478 0.02 3.63 -0.35
N SER A 479 0.72 2.96 0.58
CA SER A 479 0.23 1.74 1.24
C SER A 479 -1.00 2.01 2.12
N ALA A 480 -1.04 3.13 2.83
CA ALA A 480 -2.17 3.55 3.64
C ALA A 480 -3.41 3.80 2.78
N ARG A 481 -3.29 4.58 1.71
CA ARG A 481 -4.38 4.91 0.79
C ARG A 481 -4.92 3.68 0.03
N GLY A 482 -4.03 2.82 -0.42
CA GLY A 482 -4.39 1.57 -1.10
C GLY A 482 -5.03 1.74 -2.48
N GLY A 483 -4.85 2.89 -3.11
CA GLY A 483 -5.28 3.18 -4.46
C GLY A 483 -4.35 2.62 -5.55
N PHE A 484 -4.21 3.34 -6.65
CA PHE A 484 -3.32 2.96 -7.72
C PHE A 484 -1.85 3.13 -7.31
N TRP A 485 -1.02 2.12 -7.55
CA TRP A 485 0.39 2.13 -7.11
C TRP A 485 1.21 3.33 -7.65
N GLY A 486 0.87 3.82 -8.84
CA GLY A 486 1.57 4.95 -9.46
C GLY A 486 1.44 6.28 -8.69
N THR A 487 0.45 6.42 -7.80
CA THR A 487 0.28 7.62 -6.96
C THR A 487 1.39 7.78 -5.94
N ILE A 488 2.14 6.72 -5.63
CA ILE A 488 3.36 6.78 -4.81
C ILE A 488 4.36 7.79 -5.39
N LEU A 489 4.47 7.86 -6.73
CA LEU A 489 5.35 8.81 -7.41
C LEU A 489 4.93 10.26 -7.18
N MET A 490 3.62 10.54 -7.09
CA MET A 490 3.13 11.88 -6.75
C MET A 490 3.58 12.28 -5.34
N TYR A 491 3.41 11.38 -4.37
CA TYR A 491 3.85 11.65 -2.99
C TYR A 491 5.37 11.76 -2.89
N SER A 492 6.13 10.89 -3.58
CA SER A 492 7.59 11.02 -3.63
C SER A 492 8.02 12.38 -4.19
N GLY A 493 7.40 12.84 -5.28
CA GLY A 493 7.70 14.12 -5.89
C GLY A 493 7.39 15.30 -4.95
N VAL A 494 6.18 15.32 -4.36
CA VAL A 494 5.78 16.37 -3.41
C VAL A 494 6.70 16.43 -2.20
N LEU A 495 6.96 15.29 -1.57
CA LEU A 495 7.80 15.21 -0.38
C LEU A 495 9.26 15.59 -0.69
N MET A 496 9.78 15.25 -1.88
CA MET A 496 11.12 15.63 -2.31
C MET A 496 11.24 17.14 -2.50
N ILE A 497 10.25 17.77 -3.15
CA ILE A 497 10.22 19.24 -3.34
C ILE A 497 10.10 19.95 -1.99
N LEU A 498 9.27 19.47 -1.07
CA LEU A 498 9.16 20.01 0.28
C LEU A 498 10.47 19.87 1.05
N SER A 499 11.17 18.74 0.90
CA SER A 499 12.49 18.54 1.50
C SER A 499 13.53 19.52 0.93
N ALA A 500 13.52 19.75 -0.39
CA ALA A 500 14.37 20.74 -1.04
C ALA A 500 14.10 22.16 -0.53
N GLY A 501 12.83 22.53 -0.40
CA GLY A 501 12.42 23.82 0.14
C GLY A 501 12.84 24.03 1.59
N SER A 502 12.66 23.02 2.45
CA SER A 502 13.11 23.06 3.85
C SER A 502 14.63 23.15 3.95
N TRP A 503 15.34 22.39 3.11
CA TRP A 503 16.79 22.47 3.04
C TRP A 503 17.26 23.88 2.69
N PHE A 504 16.71 24.45 1.62
CA PHE A 504 17.03 25.80 1.17
C PHE A 504 16.74 26.86 2.25
N LEU A 505 15.56 26.81 2.87
CA LEU A 505 15.17 27.76 3.92
C LEU A 505 16.10 27.66 5.13
N THR A 506 16.44 26.46 5.56
CA THR A 506 17.34 26.26 6.72
C THR A 506 18.73 26.79 6.42
N GLU A 507 19.28 26.47 5.26
CA GLU A 507 20.65 26.85 4.88
C GLU A 507 20.79 28.36 4.63
N ARG A 508 19.76 29.01 4.07
CA ARG A 508 19.78 30.43 3.72
C ARG A 508 19.34 31.38 4.84
N LEU A 509 18.40 30.95 5.69
CA LEU A 509 17.82 31.83 6.72
C LEU A 509 18.34 31.49 8.11
N ILE A 510 18.35 30.22 8.47
CA ILE A 510 18.61 29.82 9.86
C ILE A 510 20.11 29.67 10.14
N THR A 511 20.88 29.08 9.23
CA THR A 511 22.34 28.90 9.41
C THR A 511 23.11 30.22 9.54
N PRO A 512 22.87 31.25 8.71
CA PRO A 512 23.54 32.54 8.88
C PRO A 512 23.19 33.23 10.21
N TYR A 513 21.88 33.17 10.60
CA TYR A 513 21.43 33.73 11.88
C TYR A 513 22.13 33.09 13.08
N ILE A 514 22.29 31.75 13.06
CA ILE A 514 23.05 31.03 14.09
C ILE A 514 24.52 31.45 14.09
N SER A 515 25.16 31.55 12.94
CA SER A 515 26.55 31.96 12.84
C SER A 515 26.78 33.39 13.32
N GLU A 516 25.84 34.30 13.10
CA GLU A 516 25.88 35.67 13.58
C GLU A 516 25.71 35.75 15.11
N MET A 517 24.73 35.02 15.65
CA MET A 517 24.41 34.99 17.07
C MET A 517 25.55 34.41 17.92
N PHE A 518 26.26 33.39 17.43
CA PHE A 518 27.38 32.77 18.12
C PHE A 518 28.74 33.41 17.74
N GLY A 519 28.88 34.04 16.58
CA GLY A 519 30.08 34.75 16.15
C GLY A 519 30.33 36.06 16.90
N THR A 520 29.30 36.63 17.53
CA THR A 520 29.40 37.82 18.38
C THR A 520 29.91 37.51 19.81
N VAL A 521 29.97 36.24 20.19
CA VAL A 521 30.59 35.85 21.48
C VAL A 521 32.11 35.86 21.32
N GLN A 522 32.70 37.04 21.43
CA GLN A 522 34.12 37.17 21.66
C GLN A 522 34.45 36.53 23.02
N TRP A 523 35.12 35.39 22.99
CA TRP A 523 35.72 34.83 24.22
C TRP A 523 36.74 35.81 24.73
N ILE A 524 36.42 36.50 25.82
CA ILE A 524 37.36 37.36 26.53
C ILE A 524 38.45 36.43 27.07
N PRO A 525 39.72 36.57 26.65
CA PRO A 525 40.80 35.82 27.27
C PRO A 525 41.03 36.42 28.66
N THR A 526 40.71 35.68 29.71
CA THR A 526 41.14 35.95 31.07
C THR A 526 42.50 35.34 31.32
#